data_109a7d6bc98665341b219495afef57f5
#
_entry.id   109a7d6bc98665341b219495afef57f5
#
_cell.length_a   1.000
_cell.length_b   1.000
_cell.length_c   1.000
_cell.angle_alpha   90.00
_cell.angle_beta   90.00
_cell.angle_gamma   90.00
#
_symmetry.space_group_name_H-M   'P 1'
#
loop_
_entity.id
_entity.type
_entity.pdbx_description
1 polymer ?
#
loop_
_entity_poly.entity_id
_entity_poly.type
_entity_poly.pdbx_seq_one_letter_code
_entity_poly.pdbx_strand_id
1 'polypeptide(L)'
;MITITVNNRTYEILEESEPYFLGRWFETEVDGVSHMATTTDGAQVYFMTEGCTSVELHFTDITHISIPYFAYSIDGSEPVRQLITDQTVRLPDTDRHAVCIIADGMTEGEGKWYEEIGFALKAVIPAEGGRLWGIKPTAPLVFFYGDSITEGIRSVSMAPDSDGSSATHAYPWFCAQSLGVTPYYIGYGASGLIRVGWFHTMEKAMDYLSWQHPVEESPAANQQPDLIVINHGTNDGGFLTQEFIVAMRGTLAHLYKKYPGVPVVYVIPLVQAHAAVIRRLMADYPTGHVIETEGWPVTFPDGIHPNGAGAKVMGEKVAEGIRKLGLI
;
A
#
# COMPACT_ATOMS: atom_id res chain seq x y z
N MET A 1 -1.04 -26.51 -7.17
CA MET A 1 -0.74 -25.11 -7.47
C MET A 1 -0.29 -25.03 -8.92
N ILE A 2 -0.99 -24.28 -9.75
CA ILE A 2 -0.64 -24.04 -11.16
C ILE A 2 -0.09 -22.62 -11.22
N THR A 3 1.09 -22.45 -11.80
CA THR A 3 1.74 -21.14 -11.90
C THR A 3 1.93 -20.73 -13.35
N ILE A 4 1.95 -19.42 -13.58
CA ILE A 4 2.31 -18.79 -14.85
C ILE A 4 3.38 -17.73 -14.62
N THR A 5 4.31 -17.59 -15.55
CA THR A 5 5.31 -16.52 -15.54
C THR A 5 5.08 -15.59 -16.73
N VAL A 6 4.92 -14.30 -16.45
CA VAL A 6 4.74 -13.25 -17.45
C VAL A 6 5.77 -12.16 -17.17
N ASN A 7 6.62 -11.85 -18.11
CA ASN A 7 7.69 -10.83 -18.00
C ASN A 7 8.50 -10.92 -16.69
N ASN A 8 9.01 -12.13 -16.37
CA ASN A 8 9.81 -12.44 -15.17
C ASN A 8 9.05 -12.32 -13.82
N ARG A 9 7.73 -12.16 -13.84
CA ARG A 9 6.89 -12.21 -12.64
C ARG A 9 6.11 -13.52 -12.65
N THR A 10 6.13 -14.23 -11.54
CA THR A 10 5.42 -15.51 -11.39
C THR A 10 4.18 -15.33 -10.53
N TYR A 11 3.10 -15.94 -10.98
CA TYR A 11 1.81 -15.90 -10.33
C TYR A 11 1.25 -17.31 -10.16
N GLU A 12 0.57 -17.55 -9.06
CA GLU A 12 -0.31 -18.70 -8.85
C GLU A 12 -1.65 -18.41 -9.53
N ILE A 13 -2.15 -19.33 -10.36
CA ILE A 13 -3.48 -19.22 -10.96
C ILE A 13 -4.51 -19.74 -9.96
N LEU A 14 -5.50 -18.91 -9.69
CA LEU A 14 -6.63 -19.19 -8.82
C LEU A 14 -7.88 -19.58 -9.63
N GLU A 15 -9.06 -19.41 -9.03
CA GLU A 15 -10.33 -19.77 -9.66
C GLU A 15 -10.67 -18.85 -10.83
N GLU A 16 -11.45 -19.40 -11.77
CA GLU A 16 -11.96 -18.66 -12.92
C GLU A 16 -13.07 -17.70 -12.49
N SER A 17 -13.11 -16.54 -13.13
CA SER A 17 -14.10 -15.46 -12.97
C SER A 17 -13.97 -14.60 -11.70
N GLU A 18 -13.06 -14.88 -10.78
CA GLU A 18 -12.87 -14.08 -9.57
C GLU A 18 -11.46 -13.47 -9.51
N PRO A 19 -11.30 -12.13 -9.44
CA PRO A 19 -10.00 -11.50 -9.25
C PRO A 19 -9.47 -11.76 -7.84
N TYR A 20 -8.13 -11.68 -7.67
CA TYR A 20 -7.48 -11.78 -6.37
C TYR A 20 -7.25 -10.40 -5.76
N PHE A 21 -7.75 -10.20 -4.54
CA PHE A 21 -7.59 -8.97 -3.78
C PHE A 21 -6.37 -9.06 -2.87
N LEU A 22 -5.44 -8.14 -3.02
CA LEU A 22 -4.25 -7.96 -2.18
C LEU A 22 -4.32 -6.61 -1.48
N GLY A 23 -4.13 -6.59 -0.18
CA GLY A 23 -4.16 -5.34 0.57
C GLY A 23 -5.41 -5.22 1.45
N ARG A 24 -5.79 -4.00 1.74
CA ARG A 24 -6.78 -3.67 2.76
C ARG A 24 -8.18 -3.51 2.13
N TRP A 25 -8.74 -4.61 1.71
CA TRP A 25 -10.07 -4.70 1.14
C TRP A 25 -11.06 -5.26 2.15
N PHE A 26 -12.30 -4.79 2.14
CA PHE A 26 -13.44 -5.28 2.91
C PHE A 26 -14.70 -5.30 2.05
N GLU A 27 -15.65 -6.17 2.40
CA GLU A 27 -16.94 -6.15 1.75
C GLU A 27 -17.79 -5.00 2.30
N THR A 28 -18.49 -4.31 1.41
CA THR A 28 -19.46 -3.28 1.74
C THR A 28 -20.66 -3.39 0.83
N GLU A 29 -21.79 -2.83 1.25
CA GLU A 29 -23.01 -2.77 0.45
C GLU A 29 -23.26 -1.34 -0.01
N VAL A 30 -23.35 -1.16 -1.31
CA VAL A 30 -23.74 0.12 -1.93
C VAL A 30 -24.99 -0.11 -2.73
N ASP A 31 -26.08 0.60 -2.39
CA ASP A 31 -27.40 0.48 -3.03
C ASP A 31 -27.94 -0.97 -3.08
N GLY A 32 -27.71 -1.76 -2.03
CA GLY A 32 -28.15 -3.15 -1.93
C GLY A 32 -27.33 -4.14 -2.74
N VAL A 33 -26.13 -3.75 -3.21
CA VAL A 33 -25.22 -4.59 -3.99
C VAL A 33 -23.88 -4.69 -3.26
N SER A 34 -23.36 -5.93 -3.11
CA SER A 34 -22.06 -6.18 -2.51
C SER A 34 -20.93 -5.68 -3.42
N HIS A 35 -19.95 -5.03 -2.80
CA HIS A 35 -18.73 -4.50 -3.42
C HIS A 35 -17.51 -4.82 -2.55
N MET A 36 -16.36 -4.93 -3.18
CA MET A 36 -15.08 -4.92 -2.48
C MET A 36 -14.58 -3.49 -2.38
N ALA A 37 -14.52 -2.93 -1.17
CA ALA A 37 -14.11 -1.55 -0.92
C ALA A 37 -12.73 -1.46 -0.28
N THR A 38 -12.08 -0.32 -0.48
CA THR A 38 -10.84 0.06 0.20
C THR A 38 -10.80 1.55 0.48
N THR A 39 -10.21 1.91 1.62
CA THR A 39 -9.86 3.29 2.00
C THR A 39 -8.35 3.50 2.02
N THR A 40 -7.59 2.57 1.42
CA THR A 40 -6.12 2.55 1.48
C THR A 40 -5.51 2.67 0.09
N ASP A 41 -4.75 3.73 -0.13
CA ASP A 41 -3.90 3.84 -1.30
C ASP A 41 -2.89 2.68 -1.33
N GLY A 42 -2.66 2.10 -2.52
CA GLY A 42 -1.79 0.95 -2.71
C GLY A 42 -2.45 -0.43 -2.51
N ALA A 43 -3.77 -0.49 -2.21
CA ALA A 43 -4.51 -1.75 -2.28
C ALA A 43 -4.63 -2.23 -3.74
N GLN A 44 -4.53 -3.54 -3.99
CA GLN A 44 -4.31 -4.10 -5.31
C GLN A 44 -5.34 -5.19 -5.65
N VAL A 45 -5.62 -5.33 -6.94
CA VAL A 45 -6.45 -6.42 -7.50
C VAL A 45 -5.68 -7.06 -8.65
N TYR A 46 -5.54 -8.37 -8.63
CA TYR A 46 -4.80 -9.13 -9.62
C TYR A 46 -5.70 -10.10 -10.38
N PHE A 47 -5.61 -10.06 -11.68
CA PHE A 47 -6.26 -11.04 -12.55
C PHE A 47 -5.46 -11.28 -13.83
N MET A 48 -5.68 -12.43 -14.44
CA MET A 48 -5.23 -12.76 -15.77
C MET A 48 -6.44 -12.78 -16.70
N THR A 49 -6.28 -12.30 -17.92
CA THR A 49 -7.31 -12.35 -18.95
C THR A 49 -6.77 -12.86 -20.27
N GLU A 50 -7.63 -13.47 -21.09
CA GLU A 50 -7.33 -14.02 -22.42
C GLU A 50 -8.57 -13.91 -23.30
N GLY A 51 -8.40 -13.74 -24.60
CA GLY A 51 -9.48 -13.76 -25.59
C GLY A 51 -10.21 -12.43 -25.78
N CYS A 52 -9.73 -11.34 -25.17
CA CYS A 52 -10.31 -10.00 -25.32
C CYS A 52 -9.22 -8.92 -25.40
N THR A 53 -9.59 -7.73 -25.87
CA THR A 53 -8.70 -6.56 -25.99
C THR A 53 -9.02 -5.47 -24.98
N SER A 54 -9.95 -5.70 -24.07
CA SER A 54 -10.27 -4.77 -22.98
C SER A 54 -10.99 -5.47 -21.83
N VAL A 55 -10.89 -4.82 -20.66
CA VAL A 55 -11.60 -5.20 -19.45
C VAL A 55 -12.28 -3.94 -18.90
N GLU A 56 -13.52 -4.05 -18.47
CA GLU A 56 -14.25 -2.99 -17.76
C GLU A 56 -14.15 -3.20 -16.25
N LEU A 57 -13.84 -2.13 -15.53
CA LEU A 57 -13.77 -2.07 -14.06
C LEU A 57 -14.98 -1.29 -13.56
N HIS A 58 -15.94 -1.95 -12.97
CA HIS A 58 -17.13 -1.30 -12.45
C HIS A 58 -16.87 -0.80 -11.03
N PHE A 59 -16.36 0.43 -10.90
CA PHE A 59 -16.18 1.11 -9.62
C PHE A 59 -17.45 1.83 -9.19
N THR A 60 -17.59 1.95 -7.87
CA THR A 60 -18.51 2.90 -7.23
C THR A 60 -17.68 3.93 -6.47
N ASP A 61 -17.91 5.19 -6.75
CA ASP A 61 -17.29 6.29 -6.03
C ASP A 61 -17.98 6.49 -4.68
N ILE A 62 -17.21 6.37 -3.60
CA ILE A 62 -17.67 6.69 -2.24
C ILE A 62 -16.97 7.95 -1.69
N THR A 63 -16.21 8.64 -2.53
CA THR A 63 -15.52 9.89 -2.20
C THR A 63 -16.44 11.09 -2.46
N HIS A 64 -16.53 11.99 -1.51
CA HIS A 64 -17.41 13.14 -1.57
C HIS A 64 -16.71 14.44 -2.04
N ILE A 65 -15.38 14.54 -1.92
CA ILE A 65 -14.61 15.76 -2.22
C ILE A 65 -13.96 15.68 -3.60
N SER A 66 -13.26 14.60 -3.92
CA SER A 66 -12.61 14.43 -5.22
C SER A 66 -12.69 13.00 -5.71
N ILE A 67 -12.77 12.83 -7.02
CA ILE A 67 -12.85 11.51 -7.66
C ILE A 67 -11.50 10.79 -7.51
N PRO A 68 -11.46 9.56 -6.97
CA PRO A 68 -10.22 8.81 -6.83
C PRO A 68 -9.59 8.42 -8.16
N TYR A 69 -8.30 8.12 -8.10
CA TYR A 69 -7.53 7.51 -9.17
C TYR A 69 -7.25 6.05 -8.88
N PHE A 70 -7.32 5.22 -9.90
CA PHE A 70 -6.65 3.93 -9.92
C PHE A 70 -5.46 3.98 -10.88
N ALA A 71 -4.54 3.05 -10.71
CA ALA A 71 -3.52 2.76 -11.69
C ALA A 71 -3.62 1.30 -12.13
N TYR A 72 -3.18 1.01 -13.35
CA TYR A 72 -3.10 -0.38 -13.82
C TYR A 72 -1.76 -0.67 -14.48
N SER A 73 -1.27 -1.88 -14.28
CA SER A 73 -0.08 -2.42 -14.93
C SER A 73 -0.47 -3.70 -15.66
N ILE A 74 -0.08 -3.81 -16.92
CA ILE A 74 -0.27 -5.00 -17.74
C ILE A 74 1.10 -5.66 -17.89
N ASP A 75 1.19 -6.96 -17.55
CA ASP A 75 2.40 -7.76 -17.66
C ASP A 75 3.62 -7.15 -16.94
N GLY A 76 3.35 -6.40 -15.87
CA GLY A 76 4.39 -5.72 -15.10
C GLY A 76 4.96 -4.46 -15.76
N SER A 77 4.26 -3.89 -16.75
CA SER A 77 4.59 -2.56 -17.30
C SER A 77 4.54 -1.46 -16.24
N GLU A 78 5.12 -0.29 -16.55
CA GLU A 78 4.92 0.91 -15.74
C GLU A 78 3.42 1.19 -15.59
N PRO A 79 2.93 1.54 -14.38
CA PRO A 79 1.52 1.78 -14.14
C PRO A 79 0.99 2.97 -14.94
N VAL A 80 -0.21 2.80 -15.49
CA VAL A 80 -0.97 3.88 -16.12
C VAL A 80 -2.04 4.35 -15.15
N ARG A 81 -2.03 5.62 -14.80
CA ARG A 81 -2.97 6.23 -13.84
C ARG A 81 -4.20 6.78 -14.56
N GLN A 82 -5.39 6.48 -14.05
CA GLN A 82 -6.69 6.91 -14.58
C GLN A 82 -7.67 7.28 -13.45
N LEU A 83 -8.63 8.15 -13.73
CA LEU A 83 -9.78 8.36 -12.85
C LEU A 83 -10.68 7.13 -12.83
N ILE A 84 -11.31 6.82 -11.70
CA ILE A 84 -12.26 5.70 -11.60
C ILE A 84 -13.49 5.85 -12.52
N THR A 85 -13.72 7.05 -13.08
CA THR A 85 -14.76 7.32 -14.09
C THR A 85 -14.40 6.77 -15.48
N ASP A 86 -13.11 6.56 -15.78
CA ASP A 86 -12.66 5.88 -17.00
C ASP A 86 -12.38 4.40 -16.69
N GLN A 87 -13.43 3.61 -16.80
CA GLN A 87 -13.46 2.23 -16.30
C GLN A 87 -12.88 1.21 -17.28
N THR A 88 -12.39 1.61 -18.46
CA THR A 88 -11.90 0.67 -19.47
C THR A 88 -10.38 0.55 -19.45
N VAL A 89 -9.88 -0.65 -19.18
CA VAL A 89 -8.47 -1.04 -19.38
C VAL A 89 -8.31 -1.70 -20.74
N ARG A 90 -7.48 -1.11 -21.60
CA ARG A 90 -7.18 -1.66 -22.94
C ARG A 90 -5.98 -2.59 -22.84
N LEU A 91 -6.09 -3.78 -23.45
CA LEU A 91 -5.04 -4.78 -23.53
C LEU A 91 -4.30 -4.66 -24.87
N PRO A 92 -3.02 -5.08 -24.95
CA PRO A 92 -2.22 -5.02 -26.18
C PRO A 92 -2.79 -5.85 -27.33
N ASP A 93 -3.31 -7.03 -27.01
CA ASP A 93 -3.91 -8.00 -27.96
C ASP A 93 -4.85 -8.97 -27.20
N THR A 94 -5.17 -10.12 -27.79
CA THR A 94 -6.06 -11.15 -27.22
C THR A 94 -5.32 -12.28 -26.51
N ASP A 95 -4.00 -12.21 -26.40
CA ASP A 95 -3.21 -13.21 -25.69
C ASP A 95 -3.43 -13.11 -24.16
N ARG A 96 -2.72 -13.92 -23.42
CA ARG A 96 -2.79 -13.91 -21.96
C ARG A 96 -2.04 -12.73 -21.38
N HIS A 97 -2.76 -11.92 -20.62
CA HIS A 97 -2.19 -10.77 -19.92
C HIS A 97 -2.45 -10.85 -18.40
N ALA A 98 -1.39 -10.64 -17.63
CA ALA A 98 -1.49 -10.43 -16.18
C ALA A 98 -1.76 -8.95 -15.92
N VAL A 99 -2.86 -8.64 -15.26
CA VAL A 99 -3.28 -7.27 -14.94
C VAL A 99 -3.25 -7.07 -13.43
N CYS A 100 -2.65 -5.96 -13.01
CA CYS A 100 -2.71 -5.47 -11.64
C CYS A 100 -3.41 -4.11 -11.65
N ILE A 101 -4.51 -4.00 -10.90
CA ILE A 101 -5.18 -2.74 -10.61
C ILE A 101 -4.74 -2.28 -9.22
N ILE A 102 -4.48 -0.99 -9.05
CA ILE A 102 -3.97 -0.39 -7.82
C ILE A 102 -4.86 0.79 -7.44
N ALA A 103 -5.35 0.85 -6.22
CA ALA A 103 -5.93 2.06 -5.64
C ALA A 103 -4.81 3.09 -5.53
N ASP A 104 -4.80 4.12 -6.41
CA ASP A 104 -3.60 4.91 -6.61
C ASP A 104 -3.61 6.28 -5.95
N GLY A 105 -4.74 6.95 -5.89
CA GLY A 105 -4.80 8.28 -5.29
C GLY A 105 -6.18 8.64 -4.79
N MET A 106 -6.25 8.95 -3.51
CA MET A 106 -7.41 9.49 -2.81
C MET A 106 -7.06 10.83 -2.20
N THR A 107 -8.07 11.64 -1.83
CA THR A 107 -7.81 12.93 -1.19
C THR A 107 -7.18 12.78 0.20
N GLU A 108 -6.35 13.76 0.59
CA GLU A 108 -5.70 13.76 1.91
C GLU A 108 -6.62 14.28 3.03
N GLY A 109 -7.76 14.88 2.69
CA GLY A 109 -8.58 15.67 3.61
C GLY A 109 -9.82 14.99 4.19
N GLU A 110 -10.01 13.68 4.01
CA GLU A 110 -11.19 12.95 4.47
C GLU A 110 -10.85 11.80 5.43
N GLY A 111 -11.82 11.45 6.27
CA GLY A 111 -11.67 10.44 7.32
C GLY A 111 -11.69 9.01 6.83
N LYS A 112 -10.56 8.45 6.49
CA LYS A 112 -10.41 7.04 6.06
C LYS A 112 -10.88 6.04 7.12
N TRP A 113 -10.74 6.38 8.39
CA TRP A 113 -11.21 5.55 9.49
C TRP A 113 -12.72 5.33 9.45
N TYR A 114 -13.49 6.37 9.12
CA TYR A 114 -14.96 6.33 9.07
C TYR A 114 -15.51 6.02 7.67
N GLU A 115 -14.67 5.61 6.74
CA GLU A 115 -15.05 5.25 5.37
C GLU A 115 -15.66 6.44 4.59
N GLU A 116 -15.24 7.66 4.94
CA GLU A 116 -15.66 8.89 4.26
C GLU A 116 -14.98 9.08 2.91
N ILE A 117 -13.96 8.29 2.62
CA ILE A 117 -13.20 8.27 1.36
C ILE A 117 -12.84 6.84 0.98
N GLY A 118 -12.69 6.59 -0.28
CA GLY A 118 -12.27 5.33 -0.87
C GLY A 118 -12.96 5.07 -2.19
N PHE A 119 -12.89 3.85 -2.64
CA PHE A 119 -13.69 3.36 -3.75
C PHE A 119 -14.01 1.89 -3.58
N ALA A 120 -15.11 1.48 -4.20
CA ALA A 120 -15.59 0.12 -4.19
C ALA A 120 -15.57 -0.46 -5.62
N LEU A 121 -15.03 -1.66 -5.78
CA LEU A 121 -15.03 -2.41 -7.02
C LEU A 121 -16.15 -3.44 -6.96
N LYS A 122 -17.15 -3.27 -7.83
CA LYS A 122 -18.29 -4.18 -7.98
C LYS A 122 -17.94 -5.39 -8.83
N ALA A 123 -17.24 -5.17 -9.96
CA ALA A 123 -16.96 -6.22 -10.93
C ALA A 123 -15.75 -5.87 -11.81
N VAL A 124 -15.10 -6.92 -12.31
CA VAL A 124 -14.09 -6.90 -13.37
C VAL A 124 -14.65 -7.72 -14.52
N ILE A 125 -14.96 -7.07 -15.66
CA ILE A 125 -15.69 -7.71 -16.77
C ILE A 125 -14.83 -7.68 -18.04
N PRO A 126 -14.30 -8.82 -18.51
CA PRO A 126 -13.63 -8.88 -19.80
C PRO A 126 -14.64 -8.63 -20.93
N ALA A 127 -14.19 -8.02 -22.03
CA ALA A 127 -15.00 -7.83 -23.23
C ALA A 127 -15.44 -9.18 -23.81
N GLU A 128 -16.40 -9.15 -24.73
CA GLU A 128 -17.01 -10.35 -25.34
C GLU A 128 -15.94 -11.35 -25.85
N GLY A 129 -16.11 -12.61 -25.48
CA GLY A 129 -15.17 -13.69 -25.76
C GLY A 129 -14.01 -13.83 -24.80
N GLY A 130 -13.83 -12.85 -23.89
CA GLY A 130 -12.77 -12.86 -22.89
C GLY A 130 -13.05 -13.79 -21.72
N ARG A 131 -11.97 -14.33 -21.14
CA ARG A 131 -11.97 -15.12 -19.91
C ARG A 131 -11.10 -14.43 -18.87
N LEU A 132 -11.40 -14.64 -17.59
CA LEU A 132 -10.68 -14.05 -16.47
C LEU A 132 -10.39 -15.11 -15.40
N TRP A 133 -9.21 -15.03 -14.78
CA TRP A 133 -8.79 -15.82 -13.62
C TRP A 133 -8.15 -14.89 -12.59
N GLY A 134 -8.41 -15.14 -11.32
CA GLY A 134 -7.58 -14.57 -10.27
C GLY A 134 -6.16 -15.08 -10.35
N ILE A 135 -5.18 -14.20 -10.13
CA ILE A 135 -3.77 -14.59 -10.02
C ILE A 135 -3.17 -13.98 -8.78
N LYS A 136 -2.37 -14.77 -8.05
CA LYS A 136 -1.69 -14.33 -6.83
C LYS A 136 -0.19 -14.20 -7.09
N PRO A 137 0.42 -13.03 -6.84
CA PRO A 137 1.88 -12.88 -6.91
C PRO A 137 2.58 -13.88 -5.99
N THR A 138 3.66 -14.51 -6.47
CA THR A 138 4.48 -15.44 -5.69
C THR A 138 5.75 -14.78 -5.11
N ALA A 139 6.02 -13.54 -5.47
CA ALA A 139 7.12 -12.76 -4.90
C ALA A 139 6.92 -12.52 -3.39
N PRO A 140 7.99 -12.36 -2.61
CA PRO A 140 7.89 -12.06 -1.19
C PRO A 140 6.97 -10.88 -0.90
N LEU A 141 6.17 -10.97 0.16
CA LEU A 141 5.19 -9.96 0.55
C LEU A 141 5.80 -9.04 1.61
N VAL A 142 5.87 -7.75 1.32
CA VAL A 142 6.43 -6.74 2.23
C VAL A 142 5.33 -5.80 2.69
N PHE A 143 5.11 -5.75 4.01
CA PHE A 143 4.18 -4.81 4.62
C PHE A 143 4.88 -3.49 4.90
N PHE A 144 4.31 -2.40 4.38
CA PHE A 144 4.80 -1.03 4.62
C PHE A 144 3.83 -0.29 5.53
N TYR A 145 4.20 -0.17 6.80
CA TYR A 145 3.48 0.65 7.78
C TYR A 145 4.03 2.08 7.77
N GLY A 146 3.16 3.06 7.68
CA GLY A 146 3.58 4.44 7.72
C GLY A 146 2.44 5.46 7.69
N ASP A 147 2.83 6.68 7.45
CA ASP A 147 1.96 7.84 7.39
C ASP A 147 1.72 8.31 5.93
N SER A 148 1.45 9.59 5.75
CA SER A 148 1.26 10.22 4.44
C SER A 148 2.41 10.01 3.44
N ILE A 149 3.65 9.79 3.93
CA ILE A 149 4.82 9.51 3.08
C ILE A 149 4.72 8.11 2.49
N THR A 150 4.23 7.14 3.26
CA THR A 150 3.97 5.77 2.81
C THR A 150 2.77 5.70 1.88
N GLU A 151 1.74 6.47 2.17
CA GLU A 151 0.52 6.60 1.36
C GLU A 151 0.80 7.21 -0.02
N GLY A 152 1.73 8.16 -0.10
CA GLY A 152 2.08 8.87 -1.33
C GLY A 152 1.40 10.22 -1.49
N ILE A 153 1.01 10.84 -0.38
CA ILE A 153 0.44 12.19 -0.36
C ILE A 153 1.41 13.18 -1.01
N ARG A 154 0.89 14.02 -1.92
CA ARG A 154 1.63 15.06 -2.66
C ARG A 154 2.82 14.55 -3.48
N SER A 155 2.84 13.27 -3.78
CA SER A 155 3.91 12.69 -4.60
C SER A 155 3.83 13.10 -6.08
N VAL A 156 2.64 13.44 -6.58
CA VAL A 156 2.41 13.88 -7.97
C VAL A 156 2.39 15.40 -8.09
N SER A 157 1.64 16.07 -7.21
CA SER A 157 1.52 17.54 -7.18
C SER A 157 1.19 18.04 -5.78
N MET A 158 1.17 19.36 -5.60
CA MET A 158 0.81 20.00 -4.33
C MET A 158 -0.71 20.13 -4.11
N ALA A 159 -1.53 19.59 -5.00
CA ALA A 159 -2.96 19.56 -4.82
C ALA A 159 -3.34 18.71 -3.60
N PRO A 160 -4.27 19.17 -2.74
CA PRO A 160 -4.69 18.42 -1.55
C PRO A 160 -5.73 17.34 -1.85
N ASP A 161 -6.22 17.29 -3.07
CA ASP A 161 -7.15 16.29 -3.58
C ASP A 161 -6.45 15.07 -4.16
N SER A 162 -7.20 14.17 -4.78
CA SER A 162 -6.68 12.97 -5.42
C SER A 162 -5.65 13.22 -6.53
N ASP A 163 -5.64 14.43 -7.13
CA ASP A 163 -4.66 14.82 -8.15
C ASP A 163 -3.23 14.92 -7.58
N GLY A 164 -3.10 15.19 -6.29
CA GLY A 164 -1.80 15.36 -5.63
C GLY A 164 -1.15 14.05 -5.20
N SER A 165 -1.93 13.01 -4.96
CA SER A 165 -1.48 11.79 -4.27
C SER A 165 -1.39 10.60 -5.22
N SER A 166 -0.42 9.69 -4.98
CA SER A 166 -0.29 8.46 -5.76
C SER A 166 0.54 7.40 -5.04
N ALA A 167 -0.04 6.22 -4.84
CA ALA A 167 0.66 5.06 -4.30
C ALA A 167 1.78 4.56 -5.23
N THR A 168 1.58 4.64 -6.54
CA THR A 168 2.59 4.24 -7.54
C THR A 168 3.74 5.26 -7.69
N HIS A 169 3.62 6.42 -7.04
CA HIS A 169 4.68 7.43 -6.90
C HIS A 169 5.17 7.57 -5.46
N ALA A 170 4.79 6.65 -4.56
CA ALA A 170 5.27 6.57 -3.18
C ALA A 170 6.50 5.68 -3.05
N TYR A 171 7.28 5.85 -1.98
CA TYR A 171 8.52 5.08 -1.79
C TYR A 171 8.31 3.57 -1.69
N PRO A 172 7.19 3.03 -1.14
CA PRO A 172 6.97 1.58 -1.11
C PRO A 172 6.93 0.96 -2.49
N TRP A 173 6.32 1.65 -3.48
CA TRP A 173 6.29 1.20 -4.87
C TRP A 173 7.72 1.05 -5.43
N PHE A 174 8.51 2.11 -5.37
CA PHE A 174 9.88 2.09 -5.89
C PHE A 174 10.78 1.10 -5.15
N CYS A 175 10.61 0.96 -3.84
CA CYS A 175 11.30 -0.06 -3.05
C CYS A 175 10.94 -1.47 -3.53
N ALA A 176 9.64 -1.76 -3.70
CA ALA A 176 9.15 -3.05 -4.14
C ALA A 176 9.63 -3.40 -5.56
N GLN A 177 9.56 -2.45 -6.50
CA GLN A 177 10.10 -2.64 -7.85
C GLN A 177 11.60 -2.93 -7.83
N SER A 178 12.36 -2.18 -7.03
CA SER A 178 13.81 -2.40 -6.88
C SER A 178 14.14 -3.78 -6.31
N LEU A 179 13.39 -4.28 -5.33
CA LEU A 179 13.61 -5.58 -4.67
C LEU A 179 13.01 -6.76 -5.44
N GLY A 180 12.06 -6.55 -6.33
CA GLY A 180 11.28 -7.60 -6.97
C GLY A 180 10.28 -8.26 -6.01
N VAL A 181 9.69 -7.49 -5.09
CA VAL A 181 8.75 -7.95 -4.08
C VAL A 181 7.34 -7.41 -4.33
N THR A 182 6.36 -7.93 -3.60
CA THR A 182 4.98 -7.46 -3.63
C THR A 182 4.73 -6.51 -2.45
N PRO A 183 4.37 -5.23 -2.68
CA PRO A 183 4.11 -4.30 -1.59
C PRO A 183 2.68 -4.45 -1.05
N TYR A 184 2.53 -4.38 0.26
CA TYR A 184 1.26 -4.26 0.97
C TYR A 184 1.28 -2.95 1.78
N TYR A 185 0.44 -2.01 1.40
CA TYR A 185 0.42 -0.69 2.02
C TYR A 185 -0.47 -0.62 3.26
N ILE A 186 0.04 0.01 4.31
CA ILE A 186 -0.68 0.37 5.53
C ILE A 186 -0.25 1.80 5.89
N GLY A 187 -0.53 2.73 4.98
CA GLY A 187 -0.17 4.14 5.09
C GLY A 187 -1.42 5.01 5.22
N TYR A 188 -1.41 5.92 6.21
CA TYR A 188 -2.53 6.82 6.45
C TYR A 188 -2.04 8.21 6.86
N GLY A 189 -2.55 9.22 6.19
CA GLY A 189 -2.18 10.62 6.40
C GLY A 189 -2.23 11.07 7.85
N ALA A 190 -1.25 11.85 8.25
CA ALA A 190 -1.08 12.42 9.58
C ALA A 190 -1.02 11.43 10.76
N SER A 191 -1.05 10.12 10.51
CA SER A 191 -1.00 9.08 11.55
C SER A 191 0.42 8.87 12.09
N GLY A 192 0.53 8.40 13.33
CA GLY A 192 1.77 8.09 14.02
C GLY A 192 1.63 6.89 14.96
N LEU A 193 2.59 6.75 15.86
CA LEU A 193 2.49 5.80 16.98
C LEU A 193 1.62 6.37 18.11
N ILE A 194 1.56 7.69 18.23
CA ILE A 194 0.77 8.44 19.23
C ILE A 194 -0.34 9.21 18.53
N ARG A 195 0.04 9.96 17.49
CA ARG A 195 -0.89 10.82 16.77
C ARG A 195 -1.93 9.99 16.02
N VAL A 196 -3.19 10.28 16.30
CA VAL A 196 -4.32 9.83 15.49
C VAL A 196 -4.40 10.76 14.28
N GLY A 197 -4.26 10.25 13.09
CA GLY A 197 -4.41 11.02 11.85
C GLY A 197 -5.80 10.85 11.24
N TRP A 198 -5.84 10.72 9.92
CA TRP A 198 -7.07 10.51 9.17
C TRP A 198 -7.60 9.06 9.25
N PHE A 199 -6.86 8.18 9.89
CA PHE A 199 -7.28 6.83 10.25
C PHE A 199 -7.20 6.65 11.76
N HIS A 200 -6.08 6.16 12.27
CA HIS A 200 -5.78 5.94 13.68
C HIS A 200 -4.27 5.76 13.88
N THR A 201 -3.83 5.37 15.07
CA THR A 201 -2.42 5.01 15.29
C THR A 201 -2.04 3.71 14.55
N MET A 202 -0.75 3.48 14.31
CA MET A 202 -0.24 2.25 13.71
C MET A 202 -0.75 0.99 14.42
N GLU A 203 -0.80 1.00 15.75
CA GLU A 203 -1.29 -0.15 16.53
C GLU A 203 -2.72 -0.53 16.14
N LYS A 204 -3.60 0.47 15.98
CA LYS A 204 -4.98 0.25 15.58
C LYS A 204 -5.08 -0.24 14.12
N ALA A 205 -4.23 0.29 13.24
CA ALA A 205 -4.19 -0.13 11.83
C ALA A 205 -3.70 -1.59 11.65
N MET A 206 -3.05 -2.18 12.64
CA MET A 206 -2.71 -3.61 12.61
C MET A 206 -3.92 -4.53 12.75
N ASP A 207 -4.97 -4.08 13.45
CA ASP A 207 -6.12 -4.92 13.79
C ASP A 207 -7.39 -4.54 13.04
N TYR A 208 -7.46 -3.35 12.44
CA TYR A 208 -8.66 -2.84 11.77
C TYR A 208 -8.34 -2.25 10.40
N LEU A 209 -9.22 -2.51 9.44
CA LEU A 209 -9.23 -1.88 8.11
C LEU A 209 -9.92 -0.52 8.15
N SER A 210 -10.95 -0.39 9.00
CA SER A 210 -11.72 0.81 9.31
C SER A 210 -12.38 0.64 10.67
N TRP A 211 -13.22 1.58 11.08
CA TRP A 211 -13.92 1.53 12.37
C TRP A 211 -14.91 0.36 12.50
N GLN A 212 -15.40 -0.18 11.38
CA GLN A 212 -16.37 -1.29 11.33
C GLN A 212 -15.73 -2.63 10.94
N HIS A 213 -14.57 -2.59 10.25
CA HIS A 213 -14.00 -3.78 9.63
C HIS A 213 -12.68 -4.20 10.30
N PRO A 214 -12.68 -5.20 11.17
CA PRO A 214 -11.46 -5.82 11.65
C PRO A 214 -10.71 -6.51 10.49
N VAL A 215 -9.38 -6.59 10.61
CA VAL A 215 -8.52 -7.18 9.54
C VAL A 215 -8.90 -8.63 9.23
N GLU A 216 -9.41 -9.37 10.21
CA GLU A 216 -9.84 -10.76 10.06
C GLU A 216 -11.02 -10.95 9.09
N GLU A 217 -11.79 -9.90 8.83
CA GLU A 217 -12.92 -9.90 7.88
C GLU A 217 -12.48 -9.63 6.43
N SER A 218 -11.23 -9.23 6.23
CA SER A 218 -10.70 -9.03 4.88
C SER A 218 -10.59 -10.36 4.14
N PRO A 219 -10.92 -10.43 2.83
CA PRO A 219 -10.59 -11.59 1.99
C PRO A 219 -9.07 -11.84 1.94
N ALA A 220 -8.29 -10.83 2.29
CA ALA A 220 -6.84 -10.90 2.41
C ALA A 220 -6.33 -11.13 3.86
N ALA A 221 -7.20 -11.50 4.81
CA ALA A 221 -6.88 -11.62 6.23
C ALA A 221 -5.72 -12.58 6.55
N ASN A 222 -5.53 -13.61 5.73
CA ASN A 222 -4.49 -14.62 5.92
C ASN A 222 -3.15 -14.27 5.27
N GLN A 223 -2.99 -13.06 4.74
CA GLN A 223 -1.72 -12.64 4.17
C GLN A 223 -0.69 -12.42 5.28
N GLN A 224 0.43 -13.12 5.17
CA GLN A 224 1.54 -13.03 6.10
C GLN A 224 2.72 -12.34 5.42
N PRO A 225 3.34 -11.34 6.05
CA PRO A 225 4.51 -10.66 5.48
C PRO A 225 5.77 -11.55 5.60
N ASP A 226 6.62 -11.48 4.58
CA ASP A 226 8.00 -11.98 4.63
C ASP A 226 8.93 -10.95 5.28
N LEU A 227 8.55 -9.66 5.21
CA LEU A 227 9.27 -8.54 5.79
C LEU A 227 8.28 -7.42 6.16
N ILE A 228 8.53 -6.73 7.25
CA ILE A 228 7.79 -5.54 7.66
C ILE A 228 8.73 -4.33 7.62
N VAL A 229 8.31 -3.26 6.95
CA VAL A 229 8.98 -1.95 6.90
C VAL A 229 8.09 -0.94 7.61
N ILE A 230 8.65 -0.20 8.57
CA ILE A 230 7.95 0.84 9.33
C ILE A 230 8.60 2.19 9.03
N ASN A 231 7.80 3.18 8.65
CA ASN A 231 8.21 4.59 8.55
C ASN A 231 7.19 5.48 9.25
N HIS A 232 7.21 5.46 10.58
CA HIS A 232 6.42 6.31 11.46
C HIS A 232 7.32 7.19 12.33
N GLY A 233 6.74 8.26 12.88
CA GLY A 233 7.40 9.19 13.79
C GLY A 233 7.46 10.62 13.26
N THR A 234 7.28 10.85 11.97
CA THR A 234 7.20 12.21 11.40
C THR A 234 6.12 13.03 12.11
N ASN A 235 4.94 12.46 12.29
CA ASN A 235 3.81 13.10 12.95
C ASN A 235 3.88 13.10 14.48
N ASP A 236 4.80 12.32 15.05
CA ASP A 236 4.99 12.22 16.51
C ASP A 236 6.07 13.18 17.04
N GLY A 237 6.73 13.95 16.18
CA GLY A 237 7.86 14.82 16.55
C GLY A 237 7.55 15.89 17.61
N GLY A 238 6.27 16.23 17.79
CA GLY A 238 5.81 17.18 18.81
C GLY A 238 5.54 16.57 20.20
N PHE A 239 5.56 15.24 20.34
CA PHE A 239 5.30 14.56 21.60
C PHE A 239 6.58 14.38 22.42
N LEU A 240 6.40 14.23 23.76
CA LEU A 240 7.54 14.01 24.64
C LEU A 240 8.22 12.66 24.35
N THR A 241 9.54 12.63 24.47
CA THR A 241 10.33 11.42 24.26
C THR A 241 9.81 10.22 25.07
N GLN A 242 9.36 10.45 26.31
CA GLN A 242 8.84 9.38 27.16
C GLN A 242 7.51 8.83 26.65
N GLU A 243 6.62 9.66 26.10
CA GLU A 243 5.36 9.24 25.49
C GLU A 243 5.63 8.38 24.25
N PHE A 244 6.58 8.81 23.41
CA PHE A 244 7.00 8.05 22.24
C PHE A 244 7.60 6.68 22.61
N ILE A 245 8.43 6.59 23.66
CA ILE A 245 8.97 5.33 24.17
C ILE A 245 7.83 4.37 24.57
N VAL A 246 6.82 4.86 25.28
CA VAL A 246 5.69 4.02 25.73
C VAL A 246 4.89 3.52 24.53
N ALA A 247 4.54 4.41 23.61
CA ALA A 247 3.78 4.06 22.40
C ALA A 247 4.57 3.06 21.53
N MET A 248 5.84 3.34 21.23
CA MET A 248 6.66 2.47 20.40
C MET A 248 6.84 1.07 21.02
N ARG A 249 7.04 0.96 22.34
CA ARG A 249 7.12 -0.34 23.01
C ARG A 249 5.82 -1.13 22.91
N GLY A 250 4.67 -0.46 23.10
CA GLY A 250 3.34 -1.09 22.93
C GLY A 250 3.14 -1.60 21.51
N THR A 251 3.37 -0.73 20.54
CA THR A 251 3.23 -1.05 19.10
C THR A 251 4.16 -2.20 18.69
N LEU A 252 5.44 -2.18 19.06
CA LEU A 252 6.37 -3.27 18.73
C LEU A 252 6.00 -4.58 19.43
N ALA A 253 5.59 -4.54 20.70
CA ALA A 253 5.14 -5.75 21.41
C ALA A 253 3.92 -6.38 20.73
N HIS A 254 2.97 -5.56 20.29
CA HIS A 254 1.81 -6.01 19.52
C HIS A 254 2.22 -6.60 18.17
N LEU A 255 3.08 -5.90 17.41
CA LEU A 255 3.57 -6.30 16.10
C LEU A 255 4.27 -7.67 16.15
N TYR A 256 5.23 -7.84 17.08
CA TYR A 256 5.97 -9.10 17.22
C TYR A 256 5.12 -10.25 17.75
N LYS A 257 4.05 -9.96 18.49
CA LYS A 257 3.06 -10.96 18.86
C LYS A 257 2.20 -11.40 17.66
N LYS A 258 1.84 -10.46 16.78
CA LYS A 258 1.01 -10.72 15.59
C LYS A 258 1.81 -11.43 14.48
N TYR A 259 3.07 -11.07 14.31
CA TYR A 259 3.96 -11.58 13.25
C TYR A 259 5.26 -12.16 13.86
N PRO A 260 5.20 -13.30 14.58
CA PRO A 260 6.35 -13.84 15.26
C PRO A 260 7.43 -14.30 14.28
N GLY A 261 8.67 -13.86 14.50
CA GLY A 261 9.83 -14.24 13.70
C GLY A 261 10.00 -13.48 12.38
N VAL A 262 9.03 -12.66 11.97
CA VAL A 262 9.16 -11.83 10.78
C VAL A 262 10.18 -10.72 11.02
N PRO A 263 11.13 -10.49 10.09
CA PRO A 263 12.05 -9.37 10.17
C PRO A 263 11.31 -8.03 10.12
N VAL A 264 11.74 -7.08 10.94
CA VAL A 264 11.16 -5.72 10.99
C VAL A 264 12.26 -4.69 10.76
N VAL A 265 12.08 -3.87 9.75
CA VAL A 265 12.97 -2.76 9.43
C VAL A 265 12.28 -1.45 9.77
N TYR A 266 12.86 -0.69 10.67
CA TYR A 266 12.41 0.67 10.96
C TYR A 266 13.25 1.68 10.14
N VAL A 267 12.62 2.35 9.22
CA VAL A 267 13.21 3.46 8.46
C VAL A 267 13.09 4.71 9.32
N ILE A 268 14.21 5.29 9.73
CA ILE A 268 14.21 6.52 10.54
C ILE A 268 13.43 7.61 9.80
N PRO A 269 12.52 8.34 10.45
CA PRO A 269 11.83 9.46 9.82
C PRO A 269 12.81 10.43 9.16
N LEU A 270 12.52 10.90 7.96
CA LEU A 270 13.39 11.83 7.23
C LEU A 270 13.66 13.13 8.03
N VAL A 271 12.70 13.54 8.88
CA VAL A 271 12.84 14.67 9.82
C VAL A 271 13.64 14.33 11.08
N GLN A 272 14.18 13.11 11.21
CA GLN A 272 14.96 12.59 12.34
C GLN A 272 14.22 12.61 13.70
N ALA A 273 12.88 12.69 13.69
CA ALA A 273 12.08 12.67 14.91
C ALA A 273 12.29 11.34 15.66
N HIS A 274 12.58 11.44 16.96
CA HIS A 274 12.81 10.31 17.87
C HIS A 274 13.87 9.29 17.43
N ALA A 275 14.75 9.61 16.49
CA ALA A 275 15.72 8.70 15.89
C ALA A 275 16.55 7.90 16.90
N ALA A 276 17.06 8.56 17.96
CA ALA A 276 17.84 7.89 19.01
C ALA A 276 17.02 6.86 19.80
N VAL A 277 15.73 7.12 20.01
CA VAL A 277 14.80 6.20 20.67
C VAL A 277 14.53 5.00 19.80
N ILE A 278 14.25 5.23 18.51
CA ILE A 278 13.99 4.17 17.52
C ILE A 278 15.17 3.20 17.47
N ARG A 279 16.40 3.71 17.29
CA ARG A 279 17.62 2.88 17.27
C ARG A 279 17.75 2.02 18.51
N ARG A 280 17.56 2.61 19.69
CA ARG A 280 17.66 1.91 20.96
C ARG A 280 16.61 0.82 21.12
N LEU A 281 15.35 1.12 20.82
CA LEU A 281 14.26 0.17 21.02
C LEU A 281 14.29 -0.97 19.98
N MET A 282 14.65 -0.69 18.72
CA MET A 282 14.79 -1.73 17.71
C MET A 282 15.91 -2.72 18.04
N ALA A 283 16.98 -2.30 18.72
CA ALA A 283 18.06 -3.17 19.16
C ALA A 283 17.64 -4.17 20.25
N ASP A 284 16.50 -3.96 20.92
CA ASP A 284 15.96 -4.89 21.91
C ASP A 284 15.28 -6.13 21.26
N TYR A 285 15.05 -6.11 19.92
CA TYR A 285 14.37 -7.18 19.18
C TYR A 285 15.32 -7.93 18.24
N PRO A 286 15.41 -9.28 18.33
CA PRO A 286 16.37 -10.07 17.53
C PRO A 286 16.22 -9.94 16.01
N THR A 287 14.99 -9.69 15.52
CA THR A 287 14.69 -9.49 14.09
C THR A 287 14.42 -8.03 13.77
N GLY A 288 14.79 -7.12 14.68
CA GLY A 288 14.64 -5.67 14.53
C GLY A 288 15.87 -5.04 13.86
N HIS A 289 15.65 -4.26 12.84
CA HIS A 289 16.68 -3.56 12.07
C HIS A 289 16.33 -2.09 11.89
N VAL A 290 17.33 -1.26 11.63
CA VAL A 290 17.16 0.16 11.37
C VAL A 290 17.82 0.54 10.05
N ILE A 291 17.14 1.37 9.26
CA ILE A 291 17.73 2.04 8.09
C ILE A 291 17.82 3.52 8.39
N GLU A 292 19.03 4.07 8.30
CA GLU A 292 19.33 5.48 8.52
C GLU A 292 18.98 6.30 7.28
N THR A 293 18.39 7.47 7.51
CA THR A 293 17.93 8.38 6.43
C THR A 293 18.66 9.71 6.40
N GLU A 294 19.50 9.97 7.41
CA GLU A 294 20.23 11.23 7.50
C GLU A 294 21.10 11.48 6.26
N GLY A 295 20.98 12.66 5.68
CA GLY A 295 21.74 13.04 4.48
C GLY A 295 21.23 12.46 3.16
N TRP A 296 20.08 11.78 3.13
CA TRP A 296 19.50 11.34 1.87
C TRP A 296 19.07 12.53 1.01
N PRO A 297 19.39 12.53 -0.30
CA PRO A 297 19.07 13.64 -1.20
C PRO A 297 17.58 13.58 -1.65
N VAL A 298 16.66 13.52 -0.69
CA VAL A 298 15.23 13.49 -0.95
C VAL A 298 14.70 14.90 -1.15
N THR A 299 13.85 15.10 -2.14
CA THR A 299 13.24 16.40 -2.44
C THR A 299 11.86 16.51 -1.80
N PHE A 300 11.63 17.59 -1.05
CA PHE A 300 10.41 17.89 -0.31
C PHE A 300 9.82 19.23 -0.75
N PRO A 301 8.83 19.26 -1.66
CA PRO A 301 8.23 20.52 -2.11
C PRO A 301 7.55 21.32 -1.00
N ASP A 302 6.98 20.67 0.00
CA ASP A 302 6.31 21.28 1.16
C ASP A 302 7.14 21.18 2.46
N GLY A 303 8.36 20.65 2.39
CA GLY A 303 9.25 20.45 3.52
C GLY A 303 9.01 19.16 4.32
N ILE A 304 8.00 18.35 3.95
CA ILE A 304 7.64 17.10 4.65
C ILE A 304 7.48 15.93 3.67
N HIS A 305 6.68 16.10 2.62
CA HIS A 305 6.33 15.02 1.70
C HIS A 305 7.31 14.97 0.52
N PRO A 306 7.91 13.81 0.25
CA PRO A 306 8.69 13.62 -0.97
C PRO A 306 7.79 13.76 -2.21
N ASN A 307 8.23 14.51 -3.23
CA ASN A 307 7.63 14.37 -4.55
C ASN A 307 8.04 13.03 -5.18
N GLY A 308 7.47 12.67 -6.35
CA GLY A 308 7.74 11.38 -6.99
C GLY A 308 9.23 11.09 -7.20
N ALA A 309 10.04 12.10 -7.54
CA ALA A 309 11.50 11.95 -7.66
C ALA A 309 12.15 11.68 -6.30
N GLY A 310 11.75 12.40 -5.26
CA GLY A 310 12.23 12.19 -3.89
C GLY A 310 11.78 10.83 -3.33
N ALA A 311 10.54 10.42 -3.60
CA ALA A 311 10.00 9.12 -3.21
C ALA A 311 10.76 7.96 -3.90
N LYS A 312 11.15 8.13 -5.17
CA LYS A 312 11.99 7.16 -5.88
C LYS A 312 13.36 7.03 -5.21
N VAL A 313 14.03 8.13 -4.91
CA VAL A 313 15.31 8.11 -4.17
C VAL A 313 15.14 7.39 -2.82
N MET A 314 14.09 7.72 -2.06
CA MET A 314 13.80 7.08 -0.78
C MET A 314 13.57 5.57 -0.96
N GLY A 315 12.75 5.16 -1.92
CA GLY A 315 12.46 3.75 -2.18
C GLY A 315 13.70 2.94 -2.57
N GLU A 316 14.54 3.47 -3.46
CA GLU A 316 15.82 2.85 -3.85
C GLU A 316 16.79 2.73 -2.67
N LYS A 317 16.86 3.74 -1.79
CA LYS A 317 17.68 3.73 -0.57
C LYS A 317 17.18 2.73 0.47
N VAL A 318 15.86 2.62 0.66
CA VAL A 318 15.27 1.59 1.54
C VAL A 318 15.58 0.20 0.99
N ALA A 319 15.41 -0.02 -0.31
CA ALA A 319 15.75 -1.29 -0.96
C ALA A 319 17.24 -1.65 -0.82
N GLU A 320 18.14 -0.68 -0.99
CA GLU A 320 19.58 -0.85 -0.77
C GLU A 320 19.86 -1.28 0.69
N GLY A 321 19.21 -0.63 1.64
CA GLY A 321 19.32 -0.96 3.07
C GLY A 321 18.86 -2.38 3.38
N ILE A 322 17.71 -2.80 2.85
CA ILE A 322 17.16 -4.16 3.02
C ILE A 322 18.11 -5.21 2.45
N ARG A 323 18.68 -4.99 1.24
CA ARG A 323 19.67 -5.91 0.65
C ARG A 323 20.94 -6.01 1.50
N LYS A 324 21.45 -4.90 2.03
CA LYS A 324 22.63 -4.89 2.91
C LYS A 324 22.41 -5.67 4.20
N LEU A 325 21.18 -5.71 4.69
CA LEU A 325 20.79 -6.50 5.86
C LEU A 325 20.57 -7.99 5.52
N GLY A 326 20.56 -8.38 4.26
CA GLY A 326 20.38 -9.76 3.81
C GLY A 326 18.98 -10.31 4.10
N LEU A 327 17.94 -9.47 4.08
CA LEU A 327 16.58 -9.85 4.47
C LEU A 327 15.74 -10.35 3.29
N ILE A 328 16.07 -9.90 2.09
CA ILE A 328 15.47 -10.31 0.79
C ILE A 328 16.56 -10.30 -0.28
#